data_fb0962fdf0b3fba00ea135ede8f998a1
#
_entry.id   fb0962fdf0b3fba00ea135ede8f998a1
#
_cell.length_a   1.000
_cell.length_b   1.000
_cell.length_c   1.000
_cell.angle_alpha   90.00
_cell.angle_beta   90.00
_cell.angle_gamma   90.00
#
_symmetry.space_group_name_H-M   'P 1'
#
loop_
_entity.id
_entity.type
_entity.pdbx_description
1 polymer ?
#
loop_
_entity_poly.entity_id
_entity_poly.type
_entity_poly.pdbx_seq_one_letter_code
_entity_poly.pdbx_strand_id
1 'polypeptide(L)'
;MDNRNAAVSLAAMKSDVEAELGRLLAGGTGLHEGLRYAVLGGGKRFRPLLLLSSGEAFGGGRKTLLPFACAIELIHCYSLVHDDLPCMDDDAVRRGKPSTHKAFGEARALLVGDGLLTLAFEIMAGAPAGAAGADRKDLSVREIAGAAGIKGMIAGQWLDIGYDEEGANTASFLDLVSLKTGALILASIRAGALMGGAPESIMPEMDRFGRSVGLAFQLRDDLHDAGKETEAGAGTRPNAAVLFGPDGAGTRLGGAVTEALGALDAAGVESAELRALALSLRVPE
;
A
#
# COMPACT_ATOMS: atom_id res chain seq x y z
N MET A 1 25.49 -3.18 -5.37
CA MET A 1 25.35 -2.84 -3.93
C MET A 1 24.77 -4.04 -3.20
N ASP A 2 25.29 -4.34 -2.01
CA ASP A 2 25.05 -5.58 -1.27
C ASP A 2 23.59 -5.58 -0.73
N ASN A 3 22.88 -6.69 -0.90
CA ASN A 3 21.50 -6.93 -0.42
C ASN A 3 21.37 -6.66 1.10
N ARG A 4 22.49 -6.79 1.83
CA ARG A 4 22.57 -6.51 3.27
C ARG A 4 22.43 -5.01 3.58
N ASN A 5 22.98 -4.12 2.75
CA ASN A 5 22.87 -2.68 2.93
C ASN A 5 21.43 -2.18 2.67
N ALA A 6 20.74 -2.73 1.66
CA ALA A 6 19.35 -2.42 1.39
C ALA A 6 18.44 -2.83 2.57
N ALA A 7 18.67 -4.00 3.15
CA ALA A 7 17.91 -4.45 4.31
C ALA A 7 18.09 -3.54 5.53
N VAL A 8 19.29 -3.06 5.80
CA VAL A 8 19.59 -2.09 6.89
C VAL A 8 18.90 -0.76 6.63
N SER A 9 18.98 -0.25 5.39
CA SER A 9 18.32 1.00 4.98
C SER A 9 16.80 0.91 5.13
N LEU A 10 16.18 -0.15 4.63
CA LEU A 10 14.73 -0.38 4.76
C LEU A 10 14.29 -0.50 6.23
N ALA A 11 15.10 -1.12 7.08
CA ALA A 11 14.81 -1.21 8.51
C ALA A 11 14.84 0.17 9.18
N ALA A 12 15.80 1.02 8.82
CA ALA A 12 15.89 2.41 9.29
C ALA A 12 14.68 3.24 8.81
N MET A 13 14.31 3.13 7.52
CA MET A 13 13.11 3.78 6.97
C MET A 13 11.85 3.38 7.74
N LYS A 14 11.69 2.08 8.00
CA LYS A 14 10.55 1.56 8.77
C LYS A 14 10.52 2.15 10.19
N SER A 15 11.67 2.21 10.85
CA SER A 15 11.80 2.81 12.19
C SER A 15 11.39 4.28 12.20
N ASP A 16 11.82 5.05 11.19
CA ASP A 16 11.46 6.47 11.05
C ASP A 16 9.94 6.65 10.86
N VAL A 17 9.32 5.81 10.02
CA VAL A 17 7.86 5.82 9.80
C VAL A 17 7.11 5.49 11.10
N GLU A 18 7.53 4.45 11.83
CA GLU A 18 6.89 4.06 13.09
C GLU A 18 7.01 5.17 14.16
N ALA A 19 8.18 5.78 14.27
CA ALA A 19 8.41 6.89 15.20
C ALA A 19 7.53 8.10 14.86
N GLU A 20 7.47 8.47 13.58
CA GLU A 20 6.68 9.63 13.15
C GLU A 20 5.16 9.36 13.27
N LEU A 21 4.67 8.16 12.92
CA LEU A 21 3.28 7.77 13.16
C LEU A 21 2.95 7.85 14.66
N GLY A 22 3.85 7.37 15.53
CA GLY A 22 3.69 7.50 16.98
C GLY A 22 3.57 8.95 17.44
N ARG A 23 4.37 9.86 16.87
CA ARG A 23 4.33 11.29 17.16
C ARG A 23 3.04 11.97 16.65
N LEU A 24 2.64 11.66 15.42
CA LEU A 24 1.44 12.22 14.78
C LEU A 24 0.15 11.80 15.49
N LEU A 25 0.10 10.58 16.00
CA LEU A 25 -1.05 10.02 16.70
C LEU A 25 -1.01 10.24 18.22
N ALA A 26 -0.01 10.98 18.72
CA ALA A 26 0.06 11.34 20.13
C ALA A 26 -1.11 12.26 20.50
N GLY A 27 -1.80 11.96 21.61
CA GLY A 27 -2.92 12.75 22.08
C GLY A 27 -3.66 12.06 23.23
N GLY A 28 -4.52 12.81 23.92
CA GLY A 28 -5.18 12.37 25.15
C GLY A 28 -6.67 12.04 25.04
N THR A 29 -7.29 12.15 23.85
CA THR A 29 -8.72 11.83 23.69
C THR A 29 -8.92 10.34 23.38
N GLY A 30 -10.11 9.79 23.66
CA GLY A 30 -10.46 8.41 23.32
C GLY A 30 -10.37 8.11 21.82
N LEU A 31 -10.56 9.12 20.94
CA LEU A 31 -10.33 8.98 19.50
C LEU A 31 -8.86 8.65 19.19
N HIS A 32 -7.91 9.35 19.82
CA HIS A 32 -6.47 9.07 19.63
C HIS A 32 -6.08 7.65 20.05
N GLU A 33 -6.76 7.09 21.05
CA GLU A 33 -6.57 5.68 21.44
C GLU A 33 -6.97 4.74 20.30
N GLY A 34 -8.13 4.96 19.68
CA GLY A 34 -8.59 4.20 18.52
C GLY A 34 -7.66 4.34 17.32
N LEU A 35 -7.20 5.58 17.01
CA LEU A 35 -6.25 5.84 15.92
C LEU A 35 -4.93 5.07 16.15
N ARG A 36 -4.34 5.16 17.34
CA ARG A 36 -3.12 4.40 17.70
C ARG A 36 -3.35 2.89 17.62
N TYR A 37 -4.49 2.42 18.10
CA TYR A 37 -4.83 1.02 18.05
C TYR A 37 -4.84 0.47 16.62
N ALA A 38 -5.44 1.19 15.70
CA ALA A 38 -5.54 0.82 14.29
C ALA A 38 -4.18 0.85 13.58
N VAL A 39 -3.33 1.85 13.87
CA VAL A 39 -2.11 2.13 13.11
C VAL A 39 -0.88 1.45 13.72
N LEU A 40 -0.67 1.58 15.05
CA LEU A 40 0.56 1.15 15.69
C LEU A 40 0.59 -0.35 16.06
N GLY A 41 -0.42 -1.10 15.64
CA GLY A 41 -0.49 -2.55 15.83
C GLY A 41 0.49 -3.38 15.01
N GLY A 42 1.50 -2.77 14.42
CA GLY A 42 2.48 -3.45 13.56
C GLY A 42 2.10 -3.40 12.07
N GLY A 43 2.88 -4.11 11.26
CA GLY A 43 2.70 -4.18 9.81
C GLY A 43 4.04 -4.12 9.06
N LYS A 44 4.03 -4.48 7.77
CA LYS A 44 5.23 -4.48 6.92
C LYS A 44 5.64 -3.07 6.51
N ARG A 45 4.72 -2.08 6.57
CA ARG A 45 4.90 -0.69 6.09
C ARG A 45 5.34 -0.62 4.63
N PHE A 46 4.85 -1.55 3.81
CA PHE A 46 5.32 -1.74 2.43
C PHE A 46 5.13 -0.48 1.58
N ARG A 47 3.96 0.17 1.64
CA ARG A 47 3.65 1.40 0.90
C ARG A 47 4.51 2.60 1.33
N PRO A 48 4.67 2.91 2.63
CA PRO A 48 5.64 3.88 3.10
C PRO A 48 7.06 3.64 2.60
N LEU A 49 7.53 2.39 2.64
CA LEU A 49 8.87 2.02 2.19
C LEU A 49 9.04 2.24 0.69
N LEU A 50 8.03 1.91 -0.14
CA LEU A 50 8.05 2.21 -1.57
C LEU A 50 8.14 3.71 -1.83
N LEU A 51 7.38 4.54 -1.11
CA LEU A 51 7.40 5.99 -1.26
C LEU A 51 8.77 6.57 -0.88
N LEU A 52 9.31 6.18 0.28
CA LEU A 52 10.61 6.66 0.73
C LEU A 52 11.73 6.23 -0.22
N SER A 53 11.76 4.95 -0.61
CA SER A 53 12.78 4.41 -1.50
C SER A 53 12.72 5.05 -2.89
N SER A 54 11.50 5.29 -3.41
CA SER A 54 11.31 5.98 -4.68
C SER A 54 11.78 7.43 -4.59
N GLY A 55 11.41 8.15 -3.53
CA GLY A 55 11.81 9.55 -3.37
C GLY A 55 13.32 9.71 -3.18
N GLU A 56 13.95 8.87 -2.38
CA GLU A 56 15.40 8.92 -2.14
C GLU A 56 16.21 8.55 -3.38
N ALA A 57 15.70 7.65 -4.23
CA ALA A 57 16.33 7.30 -5.50
C ALA A 57 16.51 8.50 -6.43
N PHE A 58 15.68 9.54 -6.29
CA PHE A 58 15.74 10.79 -7.06
C PHE A 58 16.24 11.98 -6.24
N GLY A 59 16.84 11.76 -5.07
CA GLY A 59 17.46 12.81 -4.25
C GLY A 59 16.52 13.50 -3.26
N GLY A 60 15.31 12.98 -3.07
CA GLY A 60 14.36 13.48 -2.07
C GLY A 60 14.88 13.33 -0.64
N GLY A 61 14.76 14.38 0.15
CA GLY A 61 15.17 14.35 1.56
C GLY A 61 14.14 13.65 2.45
N ARG A 62 14.59 12.82 3.40
CA ARG A 62 13.74 12.06 4.34
C ARG A 62 12.70 12.96 5.05
N LYS A 63 13.07 14.16 5.51
CA LYS A 63 12.15 15.10 6.16
C LYS A 63 10.97 15.51 5.30
N THR A 64 11.15 15.56 3.99
CA THR A 64 10.11 15.96 3.02
C THR A 64 9.23 14.79 2.66
N LEU A 65 9.80 13.60 2.56
CA LEU A 65 9.11 12.37 2.15
C LEU A 65 8.32 11.73 3.28
N LEU A 66 8.81 11.81 4.52
CA LEU A 66 8.25 11.12 5.68
C LEU A 66 6.77 11.46 5.97
N PRO A 67 6.32 12.73 5.89
CA PRO A 67 4.90 13.06 6.03
C PRO A 67 4.01 12.35 5.00
N PHE A 68 4.44 12.25 3.74
CA PHE A 68 3.73 11.55 2.69
C PHE A 68 3.71 10.04 2.92
N ALA A 69 4.83 9.48 3.40
CA ALA A 69 4.91 8.06 3.74
C ALA A 69 3.97 7.71 4.91
N CYS A 70 3.88 8.56 5.93
CA CYS A 70 2.92 8.39 7.01
C CYS A 70 1.49 8.54 6.52
N ALA A 71 1.18 9.54 5.69
CA ALA A 71 -0.15 9.77 5.14
C ALA A 71 -0.66 8.56 4.34
N ILE A 72 0.18 7.97 3.50
CA ILE A 72 -0.17 6.77 2.74
C ILE A 72 -0.47 5.56 3.64
N GLU A 73 0.26 5.41 4.75
CA GLU A 73 -0.03 4.36 5.72
C GLU A 73 -1.34 4.63 6.48
N LEU A 74 -1.65 5.88 6.82
CA LEU A 74 -2.94 6.23 7.43
C LEU A 74 -4.09 5.93 6.48
N ILE A 75 -3.94 6.24 5.18
CA ILE A 75 -4.91 5.89 4.13
C ILE A 75 -5.08 4.37 4.04
N HIS A 76 -4.00 3.60 4.07
CA HIS A 76 -4.10 2.16 4.10
C HIS A 76 -4.78 1.64 5.38
N CYS A 77 -4.46 2.23 6.54
CA CYS A 77 -5.06 1.78 7.81
C CYS A 77 -6.55 2.09 7.91
N TYR A 78 -7.01 3.25 7.40
CA TYR A 78 -8.45 3.55 7.41
C TYR A 78 -9.22 2.52 6.58
N SER A 79 -8.70 2.12 5.41
CA SER A 79 -9.39 1.14 4.58
C SER A 79 -9.54 -0.20 5.31
N LEU A 80 -8.49 -0.66 6.00
CA LEU A 80 -8.58 -1.88 6.81
C LEU A 80 -9.58 -1.76 7.96
N VAL A 81 -9.67 -0.59 8.62
CA VAL A 81 -10.63 -0.36 9.71
C VAL A 81 -12.06 -0.42 9.19
N HIS A 82 -12.33 0.16 8.00
CA HIS A 82 -13.66 0.12 7.40
C HIS A 82 -13.97 -1.26 6.79
N ASP A 83 -13.00 -1.91 6.16
CA ASP A 83 -13.18 -3.27 5.62
C ASP A 83 -13.55 -4.27 6.72
N ASP A 84 -12.99 -4.13 7.93
CA ASP A 84 -13.29 -5.03 9.05
C ASP A 84 -14.73 -4.86 9.60
N LEU A 85 -15.49 -3.80 9.27
CA LEU A 85 -16.83 -3.55 9.82
C LEU A 85 -17.82 -4.67 9.46
N PRO A 86 -18.86 -4.92 10.31
CA PRO A 86 -19.86 -5.96 10.06
C PRO A 86 -20.66 -5.80 8.75
N CYS A 87 -20.77 -4.56 8.24
CA CYS A 87 -21.41 -4.29 6.95
C CYS A 87 -20.48 -4.47 5.74
N MET A 88 -19.23 -4.85 5.99
CA MET A 88 -18.20 -5.08 5.00
C MET A 88 -17.72 -6.54 5.09
N ASP A 89 -16.52 -6.79 5.61
CA ASP A 89 -15.93 -8.13 5.69
C ASP A 89 -16.28 -8.86 7.00
N ASP A 90 -16.76 -8.14 8.02
CA ASP A 90 -17.01 -8.62 9.40
C ASP A 90 -15.82 -9.38 10.02
N ASP A 91 -14.60 -8.90 9.75
CA ASP A 91 -13.40 -9.51 10.29
C ASP A 91 -13.27 -9.25 11.80
N ALA A 92 -13.27 -10.30 12.59
CA ALA A 92 -13.16 -10.20 14.05
C ALA A 92 -11.72 -9.91 14.52
N VAL A 93 -10.71 -10.25 13.72
CA VAL A 93 -9.28 -10.20 14.08
C VAL A 93 -8.46 -9.55 12.98
N ARG A 94 -7.67 -8.55 13.33
CA ARG A 94 -6.72 -7.89 12.43
C ARG A 94 -5.33 -7.86 13.06
N ARG A 95 -4.30 -8.36 12.33
CA ARG A 95 -2.91 -8.42 12.82
C ARG A 95 -2.77 -9.14 14.18
N GLY A 96 -3.53 -10.21 14.40
CA GLY A 96 -3.48 -11.05 15.60
C GLY A 96 -4.15 -10.47 16.86
N LYS A 97 -4.91 -9.36 16.71
CA LYS A 97 -5.68 -8.75 17.80
C LYS A 97 -7.11 -8.46 17.33
N PRO A 98 -8.09 -8.22 18.24
CA PRO A 98 -9.44 -7.84 17.84
C PRO A 98 -9.41 -6.67 16.84
N SER A 99 -10.27 -6.72 15.81
CA SER A 99 -10.44 -5.59 14.88
C SER A 99 -10.96 -4.35 15.61
N THR A 100 -10.83 -3.18 14.99
CA THR A 100 -11.17 -1.91 15.67
C THR A 100 -12.62 -1.88 16.13
N HIS A 101 -13.56 -2.41 15.33
CA HIS A 101 -14.97 -2.44 15.71
C HIS A 101 -15.26 -3.43 16.85
N LYS A 102 -14.53 -4.53 16.97
CA LYS A 102 -14.65 -5.45 18.12
C LYS A 102 -14.08 -4.83 19.40
N ALA A 103 -13.01 -4.01 19.28
CA ALA A 103 -12.38 -3.38 20.45
C ALA A 103 -13.13 -2.13 20.95
N PHE A 104 -13.67 -1.30 20.05
CA PHE A 104 -14.24 0.02 20.39
C PHE A 104 -15.72 0.18 20.02
N GLY A 105 -16.32 -0.77 19.31
CA GLY A 105 -17.66 -0.70 18.74
C GLY A 105 -17.68 -0.05 17.35
N GLU A 106 -18.71 -0.38 16.56
CA GLU A 106 -18.83 -0.02 15.13
C GLU A 106 -18.78 1.49 14.87
N ALA A 107 -19.58 2.28 15.62
CA ALA A 107 -19.62 3.73 15.44
C ALA A 107 -18.26 4.40 15.69
N ARG A 108 -17.50 3.92 16.68
CA ARG A 108 -16.16 4.44 16.94
C ARG A 108 -15.16 3.99 15.89
N ALA A 109 -15.25 2.76 15.38
CA ALA A 109 -14.41 2.27 14.30
C ALA A 109 -14.64 3.10 13.02
N LEU A 110 -15.89 3.42 12.68
CA LEU A 110 -16.20 4.31 11.56
C LEU A 110 -15.49 5.65 11.71
N LEU A 111 -15.61 6.30 12.88
CA LEU A 111 -14.95 7.59 13.16
C LEU A 111 -13.42 7.49 13.20
N VAL A 112 -12.86 6.36 13.61
CA VAL A 112 -11.41 6.10 13.52
C VAL A 112 -10.97 6.08 12.06
N GLY A 113 -11.68 5.39 11.18
CA GLY A 113 -11.37 5.37 9.74
C GLY A 113 -11.46 6.78 9.12
N ASP A 114 -12.55 7.52 9.37
CA ASP A 114 -12.73 8.90 8.90
C ASP A 114 -11.61 9.82 9.39
N GLY A 115 -11.24 9.67 10.68
CA GLY A 115 -10.17 10.44 11.30
C GLY A 115 -8.81 10.16 10.66
N LEU A 116 -8.48 8.88 10.38
CA LEU A 116 -7.23 8.50 9.71
C LEU A 116 -7.16 9.07 8.29
N LEU A 117 -8.24 8.95 7.52
CA LEU A 117 -8.30 9.47 6.15
C LEU A 117 -8.14 10.98 6.12
N THR A 118 -8.85 11.71 6.99
CA THR A 118 -8.79 13.18 7.06
C THR A 118 -7.42 13.65 7.52
N LEU A 119 -6.86 13.03 8.56
CA LEU A 119 -5.52 13.34 9.08
C LEU A 119 -4.43 13.12 8.03
N ALA A 120 -4.54 12.12 7.16
CA ALA A 120 -3.59 11.89 6.09
C ALA A 120 -3.46 13.12 5.16
N PHE A 121 -4.60 13.71 4.77
CA PHE A 121 -4.60 14.91 3.93
C PHE A 121 -4.13 16.16 4.68
N GLU A 122 -4.45 16.30 5.96
CA GLU A 122 -3.94 17.37 6.82
C GLU A 122 -2.41 17.34 6.88
N ILE A 123 -1.82 16.16 7.10
CA ILE A 123 -0.37 15.96 7.15
C ILE A 123 0.27 16.34 5.82
N MET A 124 -0.27 15.87 4.69
CA MET A 124 0.28 16.19 3.37
C MET A 124 0.16 17.68 3.04
N ALA A 125 -0.95 18.31 3.40
CA ALA A 125 -1.14 19.74 3.20
C ALA A 125 -0.13 20.58 3.99
N GLY A 126 0.14 20.19 5.25
CA GLY A 126 1.11 20.82 6.12
C GLY A 126 2.58 20.47 5.83
N ALA A 127 2.86 19.47 4.99
CA ALA A 127 4.21 19.01 4.72
C ALA A 127 5.04 20.04 3.93
N PRO A 128 6.38 20.13 4.17
CA PRO A 128 7.24 20.99 3.37
C PRO A 128 7.32 20.50 1.92
N ALA A 129 7.37 21.43 0.96
CA ALA A 129 7.53 21.09 -0.46
C ALA A 129 8.95 20.59 -0.80
N GLY A 130 9.94 20.95 0.03
CA GLY A 130 11.34 20.59 -0.18
C GLY A 130 11.91 21.17 -1.47
N ALA A 131 12.96 20.57 -1.98
CA ALA A 131 13.61 20.97 -3.25
C ALA A 131 12.74 20.69 -4.48
N ALA A 132 11.76 19.80 -4.38
CA ALA A 132 10.85 19.48 -5.48
C ALA A 132 9.89 20.63 -5.82
N GLY A 133 9.61 21.52 -4.87
CA GLY A 133 8.73 22.68 -5.05
C GLY A 133 7.24 22.38 -4.83
N ALA A 134 6.45 23.45 -4.77
CA ALA A 134 5.03 23.37 -4.45
C ALA A 134 4.22 22.58 -5.47
N ASP A 135 4.51 22.76 -6.78
CA ASP A 135 3.79 22.10 -7.86
C ASP A 135 3.90 20.57 -7.79
N ARG A 136 5.08 20.04 -7.51
CA ARG A 136 5.28 18.60 -7.35
C ARG A 136 4.65 18.05 -6.08
N LYS A 137 4.67 18.84 -5.00
CA LYS A 137 3.91 18.53 -3.79
C LYS A 137 2.42 18.39 -4.11
N ASP A 138 1.83 19.37 -4.79
CA ASP A 138 0.41 19.35 -5.15
C ASP A 138 0.07 18.18 -6.08
N LEU A 139 0.94 17.88 -7.04
CA LEU A 139 0.80 16.69 -7.89
C LEU A 139 0.82 15.41 -7.06
N SER A 140 1.72 15.29 -6.09
CA SER A 140 1.81 14.11 -5.21
C SER A 140 0.55 13.93 -4.36
N VAL A 141 -0.02 15.03 -3.83
CA VAL A 141 -1.30 14.99 -3.11
C VAL A 141 -2.43 14.52 -4.03
N ARG A 142 -2.49 15.03 -5.28
CA ARG A 142 -3.50 14.62 -6.27
C ARG A 142 -3.37 13.15 -6.66
N GLU A 143 -2.16 12.63 -6.85
CA GLU A 143 -1.90 11.21 -7.13
C GLU A 143 -2.43 10.33 -6.00
N ILE A 144 -2.10 10.66 -4.76
CA ILE A 144 -2.54 9.90 -3.60
C ILE A 144 -4.06 10.00 -3.41
N ALA A 145 -4.65 11.20 -3.58
CA ALA A 145 -6.10 11.39 -3.47
C ALA A 145 -6.86 10.61 -4.55
N GLY A 146 -6.38 10.64 -5.80
CA GLY A 146 -6.97 9.88 -6.90
C GLY A 146 -6.91 8.37 -6.66
N ALA A 147 -5.76 7.88 -6.17
CA ALA A 147 -5.55 6.47 -5.87
C ALA A 147 -6.34 5.96 -4.65
N ALA A 148 -6.54 6.80 -3.65
CA ALA A 148 -7.37 6.46 -2.48
C ALA A 148 -8.88 6.53 -2.80
N GLY A 149 -9.27 7.38 -3.75
CA GLY A 149 -10.65 7.77 -4.03
C GLY A 149 -11.37 6.90 -5.05
N ILE A 150 -12.34 7.56 -5.73
CA ILE A 150 -13.27 6.94 -6.71
C ILE A 150 -12.62 6.49 -8.02
N LYS A 151 -11.34 6.77 -8.23
CA LYS A 151 -10.54 6.30 -9.38
C LYS A 151 -9.53 5.21 -9.00
N GLY A 152 -9.56 4.76 -7.75
CA GLY A 152 -8.62 3.78 -7.21
C GLY A 152 -9.27 2.91 -6.13
N MET A 153 -8.73 2.94 -4.91
CA MET A 153 -9.04 1.97 -3.85
C MET A 153 -10.53 1.90 -3.49
N ILE A 154 -11.24 3.03 -3.38
CA ILE A 154 -12.69 3.03 -3.09
C ILE A 154 -13.47 2.40 -4.25
N ALA A 155 -13.11 2.71 -5.51
CA ALA A 155 -13.75 2.07 -6.67
C ALA A 155 -13.47 0.56 -6.70
N GLY A 156 -12.24 0.15 -6.38
CA GLY A 156 -11.87 -1.26 -6.26
C GLY A 156 -12.65 -1.97 -5.16
N GLN A 157 -12.84 -1.34 -4.01
CA GLN A 157 -13.65 -1.89 -2.92
C GLN A 157 -15.14 -2.00 -3.31
N TRP A 158 -15.67 -1.02 -4.04
CA TRP A 158 -17.03 -1.08 -4.58
C TRP A 158 -17.23 -2.28 -5.51
N LEU A 159 -16.25 -2.55 -6.38
CA LEU A 159 -16.27 -3.71 -7.25
C LEU A 159 -16.17 -5.02 -6.46
N ASP A 160 -15.33 -5.05 -5.42
CA ASP A 160 -15.12 -6.23 -4.58
C ASP A 160 -16.40 -6.66 -3.84
N ILE A 161 -17.16 -5.69 -3.29
CA ILE A 161 -18.43 -5.94 -2.62
C ILE A 161 -19.50 -6.44 -3.61
N GLY A 162 -19.50 -5.92 -4.83
CA GLY A 162 -20.45 -6.29 -5.88
C GLY A 162 -19.99 -7.44 -6.77
N TYR A 163 -18.89 -8.11 -6.40
CA TYR A 163 -18.32 -9.16 -7.21
C TYR A 163 -19.22 -10.40 -7.19
N ASP A 164 -19.72 -10.78 -8.38
CA ASP A 164 -20.52 -11.96 -8.59
C ASP A 164 -19.67 -13.05 -9.26
N GLU A 165 -19.68 -14.27 -8.69
CA GLU A 165 -18.89 -15.39 -9.20
C GLU A 165 -19.25 -15.77 -10.62
N GLU A 166 -20.52 -15.60 -11.03
CA GLU A 166 -20.99 -15.95 -12.39
C GLU A 166 -20.35 -15.07 -13.47
N GLY A 167 -19.87 -13.85 -13.12
CA GLY A 167 -19.18 -12.92 -14.01
C GLY A 167 -17.67 -12.93 -13.88
N ALA A 168 -17.11 -13.73 -12.96
CA ALA A 168 -15.68 -13.74 -12.66
C ALA A 168 -14.84 -14.19 -13.86
N ASN A 169 -13.96 -13.29 -14.31
CA ASN A 169 -12.97 -13.62 -15.35
C ASN A 169 -11.64 -12.91 -15.06
N THR A 170 -10.60 -13.31 -15.79
CA THR A 170 -9.25 -12.73 -15.61
C THR A 170 -9.23 -11.21 -15.73
N ALA A 171 -9.99 -10.61 -16.63
CA ALA A 171 -9.98 -9.17 -16.85
C ALA A 171 -10.61 -8.44 -15.65
N SER A 172 -11.78 -8.87 -15.17
CA SER A 172 -12.44 -8.31 -14.00
C SER A 172 -11.61 -8.45 -12.72
N PHE A 173 -10.90 -9.57 -12.56
CA PHE A 173 -9.95 -9.76 -11.47
C PHE A 173 -8.78 -8.78 -11.54
N LEU A 174 -8.15 -8.61 -12.72
CA LEU A 174 -7.02 -7.70 -12.88
C LEU A 174 -7.44 -6.23 -12.68
N ASP A 175 -8.62 -5.83 -13.11
CA ASP A 175 -9.18 -4.50 -12.88
C ASP A 175 -9.40 -4.26 -11.38
N LEU A 176 -10.01 -5.22 -10.67
CA LEU A 176 -10.19 -5.16 -9.22
C LEU A 176 -8.84 -5.00 -8.49
N VAL A 177 -7.87 -5.86 -8.81
CA VAL A 177 -6.52 -5.83 -8.20
C VAL A 177 -5.84 -4.50 -8.48
N SER A 178 -5.93 -3.99 -9.71
CA SER A 178 -5.35 -2.71 -10.10
C SER A 178 -5.92 -1.56 -9.28
N LEU A 179 -7.23 -1.54 -9.04
CA LEU A 179 -7.91 -0.48 -8.30
C LEU A 179 -7.77 -0.63 -6.79
N LYS A 180 -8.15 -1.79 -6.23
CA LYS A 180 -8.22 -1.99 -4.77
C LYS A 180 -6.83 -1.98 -4.13
N THR A 181 -5.87 -2.66 -4.72
CA THR A 181 -4.52 -2.85 -4.17
C THR A 181 -3.46 -2.04 -4.91
N GLY A 182 -3.48 -2.10 -6.24
CA GLY A 182 -2.44 -1.55 -7.13
C GLY A 182 -2.40 -0.02 -7.12
N ALA A 183 -3.55 0.64 -7.09
CA ALA A 183 -3.61 2.10 -7.19
C ALA A 183 -2.80 2.81 -6.08
N LEU A 184 -2.97 2.40 -4.83
CA LEU A 184 -2.25 3.03 -3.72
C LEU A 184 -0.75 2.66 -3.71
N ILE A 185 -0.38 1.47 -4.19
CA ILE A 185 1.02 1.07 -4.40
C ILE A 185 1.66 1.93 -5.48
N LEU A 186 1.02 2.10 -6.63
CA LEU A 186 1.48 2.97 -7.71
C LEU A 186 1.61 4.42 -7.24
N ALA A 187 0.62 4.94 -6.52
CA ALA A 187 0.66 6.30 -5.98
C ALA A 187 1.80 6.50 -4.98
N SER A 188 2.16 5.48 -4.18
CA SER A 188 3.32 5.54 -3.29
C SER A 188 4.61 5.79 -4.08
N ILE A 189 4.80 5.06 -5.18
CA ILE A 189 5.98 5.17 -6.03
C ILE A 189 6.00 6.51 -6.78
N ARG A 190 4.87 6.91 -7.39
CA ARG A 190 4.75 8.17 -8.12
C ARG A 190 4.96 9.38 -7.21
N ALA A 191 4.30 9.42 -6.06
CA ALA A 191 4.44 10.51 -5.11
C ALA A 191 5.88 10.62 -4.59
N GLY A 192 6.52 9.48 -4.27
CA GLY A 192 7.93 9.46 -3.91
C GLY A 192 8.82 10.02 -5.03
N ALA A 193 8.69 9.53 -6.26
CA ALA A 193 9.45 9.98 -7.42
C ALA A 193 9.26 11.50 -7.67
N LEU A 194 8.02 11.99 -7.66
CA LEU A 194 7.69 13.41 -7.81
C LEU A 194 8.37 14.26 -6.73
N MET A 195 8.19 13.88 -5.47
CA MET A 195 8.80 14.60 -4.32
C MET A 195 10.33 14.47 -4.30
N GLY A 196 10.88 13.43 -4.90
CA GLY A 196 12.33 13.26 -5.10
C GLY A 196 12.92 14.09 -6.23
N GLY A 197 12.08 14.61 -7.12
CA GLY A 197 12.55 15.39 -8.27
C GLY A 197 12.76 14.59 -9.54
N ALA A 198 12.15 13.40 -9.67
CA ALA A 198 12.26 12.55 -10.86
C ALA A 198 11.94 13.32 -12.16
N PRO A 199 12.73 13.14 -13.23
CA PRO A 199 12.37 13.69 -14.55
C PRO A 199 11.06 13.08 -15.07
N GLU A 200 10.28 13.87 -15.79
CA GLU A 200 9.01 13.41 -16.37
C GLU A 200 9.20 12.22 -17.33
N SER A 201 10.33 12.20 -18.04
CA SER A 201 10.68 11.12 -18.97
C SER A 201 10.84 9.75 -18.34
N ILE A 202 11.07 9.67 -17.04
CA ILE A 202 11.22 8.40 -16.29
C ILE A 202 9.87 7.89 -15.74
N MET A 203 8.89 8.77 -15.61
CA MET A 203 7.61 8.41 -15.01
C MET A 203 6.89 7.22 -15.66
N PRO A 204 6.93 7.01 -16.98
CA PRO A 204 6.34 5.81 -17.60
C PRO A 204 6.95 4.49 -17.06
N GLU A 205 8.25 4.46 -16.83
CA GLU A 205 8.92 3.27 -16.29
C GLU A 205 8.62 3.09 -14.79
N MET A 206 8.54 4.18 -14.03
CA MET A 206 8.11 4.12 -12.64
C MET A 206 6.64 3.64 -12.52
N ASP A 207 5.79 4.00 -13.49
CA ASP A 207 4.43 3.48 -13.59
C ASP A 207 4.40 1.98 -13.89
N ARG A 208 5.25 1.52 -14.82
CA ARG A 208 5.42 0.10 -15.12
C ARG A 208 5.89 -0.67 -13.90
N PHE A 209 6.91 -0.17 -13.21
CA PHE A 209 7.37 -0.72 -11.92
C PHE A 209 6.24 -0.82 -10.91
N GLY A 210 5.50 0.27 -10.69
CA GLY A 210 4.43 0.34 -9.68
C GLY A 210 3.27 -0.61 -9.97
N ARG A 211 2.84 -0.71 -11.24
CA ARG A 211 1.80 -1.66 -11.66
C ARG A 211 2.24 -3.10 -11.44
N SER A 212 3.47 -3.43 -11.80
CA SER A 212 4.02 -4.78 -11.65
C SER A 212 4.19 -5.17 -10.18
N VAL A 213 4.64 -4.24 -9.31
CA VAL A 213 4.72 -4.45 -7.86
C VAL A 213 3.32 -4.63 -7.25
N GLY A 214 2.32 -3.83 -7.69
CA GLY A 214 0.94 -3.94 -7.22
C GLY A 214 0.32 -5.30 -7.54
N LEU A 215 0.51 -5.78 -8.78
CA LEU A 215 0.08 -7.11 -9.20
C LEU A 215 0.81 -8.22 -8.43
N ALA A 216 2.13 -8.13 -8.31
CA ALA A 216 2.93 -9.10 -7.57
C ALA A 216 2.52 -9.17 -6.09
N PHE A 217 2.19 -8.04 -5.49
CA PHE A 217 1.75 -7.96 -4.10
C PHE A 217 0.46 -8.77 -3.90
N GLN A 218 -0.56 -8.54 -4.74
CA GLN A 218 -1.83 -9.27 -4.64
C GLN A 218 -1.66 -10.76 -4.91
N LEU A 219 -0.96 -11.13 -6.00
CA LEU A 219 -0.72 -12.55 -6.35
C LEU A 219 -0.04 -13.30 -5.21
N ARG A 220 0.90 -12.64 -4.52
CA ARG A 220 1.57 -13.24 -3.36
C ARG A 220 0.62 -13.42 -2.17
N ASP A 221 -0.18 -12.40 -1.86
CA ASP A 221 -1.12 -12.47 -0.75
C ASP A 221 -2.18 -13.56 -1.02
N ASP A 222 -2.73 -13.66 -2.23
CA ASP A 222 -3.67 -14.70 -2.65
C ASP A 222 -3.08 -16.13 -2.53
N LEU A 223 -1.82 -16.32 -2.96
CA LEU A 223 -1.13 -17.61 -2.82
C LEU A 223 -0.90 -18.00 -1.35
N HIS A 224 -0.62 -17.01 -0.49
CA HIS A 224 -0.43 -17.25 0.92
C HIS A 224 -1.73 -17.62 1.63
N ASP A 225 -2.85 -17.01 1.21
CA ASP A 225 -4.15 -17.24 1.83
C ASP A 225 -4.79 -18.55 1.34
N ALA A 226 -4.59 -18.93 0.06
CA ALA A 226 -5.03 -20.23 -0.46
C ALA A 226 -4.47 -21.43 0.33
N GLY A 227 -3.30 -21.29 0.96
CA GLY A 227 -2.73 -22.30 1.86
C GLY A 227 -3.47 -22.45 3.20
N LYS A 228 -4.29 -21.46 3.59
CA LYS A 228 -5.04 -21.44 4.87
C LYS A 228 -6.52 -21.77 4.69
N GLU A 229 -7.11 -21.48 3.53
CA GLU A 229 -8.54 -21.64 3.25
C GLU A 229 -8.98 -23.11 3.12
N THR A 230 -8.07 -24.07 3.05
CA THR A 230 -8.40 -25.50 3.10
C THR A 230 -9.00 -25.95 4.44
N GLU A 231 -8.93 -25.12 5.50
CA GLU A 231 -9.44 -25.45 6.84
C GLU A 231 -10.74 -24.73 7.24
N ALA A 232 -11.12 -23.64 6.56
CA ALA A 232 -12.31 -22.85 6.91
C ALA A 232 -13.05 -22.41 5.66
N GLY A 233 -14.05 -23.14 5.23
CA GLY A 233 -14.97 -22.87 4.12
C GLY A 233 -14.70 -21.61 3.30
N ALA A 234 -14.17 -21.80 2.09
CA ALA A 234 -13.76 -20.73 1.19
C ALA A 234 -14.85 -19.68 0.98
N GLY A 235 -14.58 -18.45 1.33
CA GLY A 235 -15.38 -17.31 0.94
C GLY A 235 -15.24 -17.06 -0.57
N THR A 236 -16.29 -16.56 -1.19
CA THR A 236 -16.51 -16.41 -2.63
C THR A 236 -15.75 -15.28 -3.31
N ARG A 237 -14.61 -14.83 -2.75
CA ARG A 237 -13.86 -13.70 -3.28
C ARG A 237 -12.93 -14.09 -4.42
N PRO A 238 -12.73 -13.16 -5.41
CA PRO A 238 -11.79 -13.40 -6.50
C PRO A 238 -10.38 -13.59 -5.93
N ASN A 239 -9.82 -14.76 -6.17
CA ASN A 239 -8.50 -15.15 -5.71
C ASN A 239 -7.69 -15.70 -6.89
N ALA A 240 -6.45 -15.23 -7.07
CA ALA A 240 -5.60 -15.65 -8.18
C ALA A 240 -5.31 -17.16 -8.18
N ALA A 241 -5.18 -17.77 -6.99
CA ALA A 241 -4.96 -19.21 -6.90
C ALA A 241 -6.18 -20.03 -7.38
N VAL A 242 -7.39 -19.50 -7.21
CA VAL A 242 -8.63 -20.10 -7.75
C VAL A 242 -8.71 -19.91 -9.27
N LEU A 243 -8.43 -18.67 -9.75
CA LEU A 243 -8.58 -18.35 -11.19
C LEU A 243 -7.49 -18.98 -12.07
N PHE A 244 -6.27 -19.07 -11.61
CA PHE A 244 -5.11 -19.50 -12.42
C PHE A 244 -4.52 -20.83 -11.95
N GLY A 245 -5.01 -21.38 -10.85
CA GLY A 245 -4.33 -22.45 -10.11
C GLY A 245 -3.06 -21.93 -9.39
N PRO A 246 -2.56 -22.62 -8.34
CA PRO A 246 -1.38 -22.21 -7.61
C PRO A 246 -0.13 -22.02 -8.49
N ASP A 247 0.13 -22.94 -9.40
CA ASP A 247 1.29 -22.89 -10.33
C ASP A 247 1.15 -21.72 -11.32
N GLY A 248 -0.07 -21.49 -11.85
CA GLY A 248 -0.34 -20.38 -12.76
C GLY A 248 -0.22 -19.02 -12.06
N ALA A 249 -0.68 -18.90 -10.82
CA ALA A 249 -0.51 -17.71 -10.00
C ALA A 249 0.97 -17.48 -9.64
N GLY A 250 1.71 -18.54 -9.28
CA GLY A 250 3.15 -18.49 -9.02
C GLY A 250 3.97 -18.03 -10.24
N THR A 251 3.64 -18.55 -11.43
CA THR A 251 4.29 -18.13 -12.69
C THR A 251 4.04 -16.66 -12.98
N ARG A 252 2.79 -16.19 -12.80
CA ARG A 252 2.43 -14.77 -12.98
C ARG A 252 3.13 -13.86 -11.96
N LEU A 253 3.23 -14.29 -10.71
CA LEU A 253 3.97 -13.59 -9.67
C LEU A 253 5.45 -13.42 -10.05
N GLY A 254 6.11 -14.51 -10.49
CA GLY A 254 7.49 -14.46 -10.97
C GLY A 254 7.68 -13.50 -12.16
N GLY A 255 6.74 -13.54 -13.11
CA GLY A 255 6.70 -12.62 -14.26
C GLY A 255 6.54 -11.16 -13.84
N ALA A 256 5.62 -10.86 -12.92
CA ALA A 256 5.41 -9.50 -12.41
C ALA A 256 6.63 -8.94 -11.67
N VAL A 257 7.30 -9.74 -10.85
CA VAL A 257 8.56 -9.33 -10.20
C VAL A 257 9.66 -9.08 -11.23
N THR A 258 9.78 -9.93 -12.26
CA THR A 258 10.77 -9.76 -13.33
C THR A 258 10.50 -8.48 -14.13
N GLU A 259 9.24 -8.20 -14.45
CA GLU A 259 8.81 -6.96 -15.12
C GLU A 259 9.12 -5.71 -14.29
N ALA A 260 8.86 -5.77 -12.96
CA ALA A 260 9.21 -4.68 -12.06
C ALA A 260 10.72 -4.39 -12.08
N LEU A 261 11.56 -5.41 -12.00
CA LEU A 261 13.02 -5.22 -12.05
C LEU A 261 13.46 -4.67 -13.40
N GLY A 262 12.90 -5.16 -14.51
CA GLY A 262 13.16 -4.67 -15.86
C GLY A 262 12.76 -3.21 -16.06
N ALA A 263 11.69 -2.73 -15.39
CA ALA A 263 11.30 -1.33 -15.42
C ALA A 263 12.33 -0.41 -14.73
N LEU A 264 12.89 -0.83 -13.59
CA LEU A 264 13.98 -0.09 -12.93
C LEU A 264 15.25 -0.05 -13.80
N ASP A 265 15.57 -1.16 -14.48
CA ASP A 265 16.72 -1.23 -15.41
C ASP A 265 16.52 -0.27 -16.60
N ALA A 266 15.34 -0.26 -17.21
CA ALA A 266 15.01 0.60 -18.33
C ALA A 266 14.99 2.09 -17.93
N ALA A 267 14.58 2.39 -16.70
CA ALA A 267 14.63 3.75 -16.14
C ALA A 267 16.05 4.19 -15.73
N GLY A 268 17.02 3.31 -15.68
CA GLY A 268 18.35 3.58 -15.14
C GLY A 268 18.32 3.90 -13.64
N VAL A 269 17.31 3.41 -12.91
CA VAL A 269 17.15 3.67 -11.46
C VAL A 269 17.92 2.65 -10.65
N GLU A 270 19.03 3.11 -10.07
CA GLU A 270 19.87 2.30 -9.19
C GLU A 270 19.44 2.45 -7.73
N SER A 271 18.32 1.81 -7.35
CA SER A 271 17.88 1.71 -5.96
C SER A 271 17.87 0.27 -5.49
N ALA A 272 18.77 -0.04 -4.56
CA ALA A 272 18.84 -1.36 -3.93
C ALA A 272 17.57 -1.64 -3.09
N GLU A 273 16.99 -0.61 -2.50
CA GLU A 273 15.77 -0.68 -1.70
C GLU A 273 14.55 -1.05 -2.55
N LEU A 274 14.33 -0.36 -3.69
CA LEU A 274 13.22 -0.69 -4.59
C LEU A 274 13.35 -2.11 -5.15
N ARG A 275 14.58 -2.52 -5.53
CA ARG A 275 14.84 -3.90 -5.96
C ARG A 275 14.57 -4.91 -4.85
N ALA A 276 15.03 -4.64 -3.63
CA ALA A 276 14.79 -5.51 -2.48
C ALA A 276 13.31 -5.63 -2.14
N LEU A 277 12.54 -4.53 -2.22
CA LEU A 277 11.08 -4.55 -2.02
C LEU A 277 10.38 -5.40 -3.08
N ALA A 278 10.73 -5.26 -4.36
CA ALA A 278 10.17 -6.09 -5.43
C ALA A 278 10.53 -7.57 -5.24
N LEU A 279 11.80 -7.89 -4.96
CA LEU A 279 12.26 -9.25 -4.72
C LEU A 279 11.63 -9.91 -3.48
N SER A 280 11.30 -9.12 -2.45
CA SER A 280 10.63 -9.61 -1.25
C SER A 280 9.22 -10.15 -1.50
N LEU A 281 8.66 -9.88 -2.68
CA LEU A 281 7.36 -10.42 -3.09
C LEU A 281 7.45 -11.83 -3.66
N ARG A 282 8.62 -12.34 -4.04
CA ARG A 282 8.78 -13.74 -4.48
C ARG A 282 8.39 -14.69 -3.34
N VAL A 283 7.73 -15.78 -3.71
CA VAL A 283 7.54 -16.90 -2.78
C VAL A 283 8.94 -17.48 -2.45
N PRO A 284 9.29 -17.73 -1.19
CA PRO A 284 10.52 -18.48 -0.88
C PRO A 284 10.46 -19.85 -1.56
N GLU A 285 11.55 -20.24 -2.21
CA GLU A 285 11.77 -21.58 -2.77
C GLU A 285 11.76 -22.64 -1.66
#